data_c46f10b1a49185969e2a9f36e7d0c7cd
#
_entry.id   c46f10b1a49185969e2a9f36e7d0c7cd
#
_cell.length_a   1.000
_cell.length_b   1.000
_cell.length_c   1.000
_cell.angle_alpha   90.00
_cell.angle_beta   90.00
_cell.angle_gamma   90.00
#
_symmetry.space_group_name_H-M   'P 1'
#
loop_
_entity.id
_entity.type
_entity.pdbx_description
1 polymer ?
#
loop_
_entity_poly.entity_id
_entity_poly.type
_entity_poly.pdbx_seq_one_letter_code
_entity_poly.pdbx_strand_id
1 'polypeptide(L)'
;MKFIKTSTGDSYSNAFLSSFAEDTRIGHGIASQEDARLLQEDLKQVYLWAEQNNMRFNSIKFELLRYGKNSNLKDSTEYVSNTGEIINAKESVKDLGVTMSSNANFKEHIGKVIDTVKELTAWILRSFRSRSPILMMQLWKSIVIPRLDYCSQLWNPHYVGQIQELEQLQRYFVKRIAGYQDMDYHTALKRLGLYSLQRRRERYQVIYLWSIIEGKVPNIPATNNTDLIKVHTSIESRNGRTIYIQPLKTGRYQTLRFNSLPFHGARLFNAMSKNVRNATQLSKDAFKNILDMSLKLIPDTPLLCSTT
;
A
#
# COMPACT_ATOMS: atom_id res chain seq x y z
N MET A 1 7.86 5.89 19.42
CA MET A 1 7.40 5.37 20.72
C MET A 1 7.34 3.86 20.63
N LYS A 2 8.14 3.11 21.40
CA LYS A 2 8.07 1.64 21.45
C LYS A 2 7.08 1.28 22.53
N PHE A 3 5.91 0.74 22.16
CA PHE A 3 5.07 0.08 23.13
C PHE A 3 5.73 -1.24 23.53
N ILE A 4 6.36 -1.26 24.68
CA ILE A 4 6.85 -2.49 25.28
C ILE A 4 5.61 -3.22 25.81
N LYS A 5 5.41 -4.44 25.31
CA LYS A 5 4.49 -5.40 25.89
C LYS A 5 4.96 -5.61 27.33
N THR A 6 4.32 -4.96 28.32
CA THR A 6 4.55 -5.28 29.70
C THR A 6 4.02 -6.69 29.93
N SER A 7 4.88 -7.54 30.43
CA SER A 7 4.62 -8.93 30.79
C SER A 7 3.79 -9.01 32.07
N THR A 8 2.55 -8.56 32.02
CA THR A 8 1.51 -8.92 32.97
C THR A 8 0.38 -9.53 32.16
N GLY A 9 0.07 -10.78 32.46
CA GLY A 9 -0.78 -11.69 31.67
C GLY A 9 -2.26 -11.34 31.61
N ASP A 10 -2.61 -10.12 31.31
CA ASP A 10 -3.97 -9.69 31.08
C ASP A 10 -4.18 -9.45 29.58
N SER A 11 -5.14 -10.17 29.04
CA SER A 11 -5.61 -10.11 27.67
C SER A 11 -6.20 -8.72 27.40
N TYR A 12 -5.35 -7.74 27.07
CA TYR A 12 -5.81 -6.44 26.60
C TYR A 12 -6.23 -6.53 25.14
N SER A 13 -7.53 -6.36 24.96
CA SER A 13 -8.25 -5.94 23.78
C SER A 13 -8.06 -6.68 22.45
N ASN A 14 -9.18 -6.96 21.83
CA ASN A 14 -9.29 -7.35 20.41
C ASN A 14 -8.95 -6.22 19.44
N ALA A 15 -8.53 -5.05 19.91
CA ALA A 15 -8.19 -3.91 19.08
C ALA A 15 -6.78 -4.05 18.49
N PHE A 16 -6.65 -3.67 17.23
CA PHE A 16 -5.36 -3.53 16.58
C PHE A 16 -4.71 -2.22 17.03
N LEU A 17 -3.56 -2.31 17.67
CA LEU A 17 -2.75 -1.16 18.03
C LEU A 17 -1.46 -1.14 17.21
N SER A 18 -1.17 -0.03 16.56
CA SER A 18 0.06 0.18 15.81
C SER A 18 0.60 1.58 16.04
N SER A 19 1.90 1.70 16.22
CA SER A 19 2.56 3.00 16.35
C SER A 19 3.77 3.10 15.43
N PHE A 20 3.99 4.30 14.92
CA PHE A 20 5.17 4.67 14.16
C PHE A 20 5.64 6.04 14.66
N ALA A 21 6.83 6.09 15.28
CA ALA A 21 7.31 7.28 15.99
C ALA A 21 6.25 7.79 17.00
N GLU A 22 5.78 9.03 16.82
CA GLU A 22 4.76 9.67 17.63
C GLU A 22 3.31 9.35 17.20
N ASP A 23 3.12 8.80 15.99
CA ASP A 23 1.79 8.47 15.47
C ASP A 23 1.34 7.09 15.97
N THR A 24 0.20 7.05 16.63
CA THR A 24 -0.42 5.83 17.15
C THR A 24 -1.80 5.63 16.54
N ARG A 25 -2.11 4.40 16.14
CA ARG A 25 -3.39 4.00 15.56
C ARG A 25 -4.02 2.91 16.40
N ILE A 26 -5.31 3.06 16.63
CA ILE A 26 -6.15 2.04 17.24
C ILE A 26 -7.23 1.69 16.23
N GLY A 27 -7.47 0.40 16.01
CA GLY A 27 -8.51 -0.07 15.10
C GLY A 27 -9.21 -1.31 15.64
N HIS A 28 -10.53 -1.35 15.45
CA HIS A 28 -11.35 -2.49 15.83
C HIS A 28 -12.46 -2.74 14.80
N GLY A 29 -12.84 -4.00 14.64
CA GLY A 29 -14.00 -4.38 13.82
C GLY A 29 -15.27 -4.23 14.64
N ILE A 30 -16.12 -3.27 14.32
CA ILE A 30 -17.34 -2.95 15.05
C ILE A 30 -18.54 -3.67 14.40
N ALA A 31 -19.03 -4.71 15.02
CA ALA A 31 -20.23 -5.45 14.63
C ALA A 31 -21.42 -5.17 15.57
N SER A 32 -21.16 -4.71 16.79
CA SER A 32 -22.13 -4.46 17.86
C SER A 32 -21.81 -3.18 18.64
N GLN A 33 -22.74 -2.72 19.45
CA GLN A 33 -22.52 -1.61 20.39
C GLN A 33 -21.46 -1.97 21.45
N GLU A 34 -21.38 -3.26 21.82
CA GLU A 34 -20.36 -3.73 22.77
C GLU A 34 -18.95 -3.62 22.19
N ASP A 35 -18.75 -3.91 20.89
CA ASP A 35 -17.45 -3.70 20.25
C ASP A 35 -17.04 -2.21 20.27
N ALA A 36 -18.00 -1.31 20.09
CA ALA A 36 -17.75 0.12 20.17
C ALA A 36 -17.36 0.56 21.60
N ARG A 37 -18.02 0.00 22.62
CA ARG A 37 -17.68 0.23 24.02
C ARG A 37 -16.27 -0.28 24.37
N LEU A 38 -15.91 -1.45 23.88
CA LEU A 38 -14.56 -2.02 24.05
C LEU A 38 -13.50 -1.12 23.41
N LEU A 39 -13.74 -0.63 22.18
CA LEU A 39 -12.81 0.30 21.53
C LEU A 39 -12.65 1.62 22.33
N GLN A 40 -13.74 2.14 22.92
CA GLN A 40 -13.65 3.32 23.80
C GLN A 40 -12.84 3.03 25.08
N GLU A 41 -12.96 1.82 25.63
CA GLU A 41 -12.17 1.40 26.78
C GLU A 41 -10.69 1.29 26.44
N ASP A 42 -10.36 0.68 25.29
CA ASP A 42 -8.98 0.62 24.79
C ASP A 42 -8.39 2.02 24.60
N LEU A 43 -9.16 2.96 24.08
CA LEU A 43 -8.76 4.35 23.94
C LEU A 43 -8.44 5.00 25.30
N LYS A 44 -9.25 4.75 26.31
CA LYS A 44 -8.99 5.21 27.70
C LYS A 44 -7.68 4.64 28.25
N GLN A 45 -7.42 3.34 28.02
CA GLN A 45 -6.17 2.70 28.46
C GLN A 45 -4.94 3.36 27.81
N VAL A 46 -5.03 3.75 26.55
CA VAL A 46 -3.94 4.48 25.87
C VAL A 46 -3.72 5.87 26.49
N TYR A 47 -4.79 6.56 26.86
CA TYR A 47 -4.65 7.84 27.57
C TYR A 47 -4.02 7.68 28.96
N LEU A 48 -4.48 6.69 29.74
CA LEU A 48 -3.91 6.39 31.05
C LEU A 48 -2.42 6.04 30.96
N TRP A 49 -2.06 5.22 29.96
CA TRP A 49 -0.66 4.90 29.72
C TRP A 49 0.18 6.14 29.40
N ALA A 50 -0.33 7.05 28.58
CA ALA A 50 0.36 8.28 28.25
C ALA A 50 0.56 9.17 29.48
N GLU A 51 -0.45 9.29 30.32
CA GLU A 51 -0.38 10.06 31.57
C GLU A 51 0.65 9.47 32.55
N GLN A 52 0.66 8.15 32.74
CA GLN A 52 1.64 7.43 33.57
C GLN A 52 3.08 7.64 33.09
N ASN A 53 3.28 7.86 31.79
CA ASN A 53 4.58 8.12 31.18
C ASN A 53 4.88 9.63 30.97
N ASN A 54 4.12 10.51 31.60
CA ASN A 54 4.25 11.97 31.45
C ASN A 54 4.17 12.45 29.99
N MET A 55 3.40 11.76 29.16
CA MET A 55 3.16 12.11 27.77
C MET A 55 1.80 12.77 27.62
N ARG A 56 1.72 13.81 26.79
CA ARG A 56 0.46 14.47 26.48
C ARG A 56 0.12 14.26 25.02
N PHE A 57 -1.05 13.67 24.75
CA PHE A 57 -1.59 13.66 23.41
C PHE A 57 -2.13 15.04 23.02
N ASN A 58 -1.96 15.38 21.76
CA ASN A 58 -2.61 16.56 21.20
C ASN A 58 -4.03 16.19 20.76
N SER A 59 -5.04 16.56 21.56
CA SER A 59 -6.45 16.23 21.32
C SER A 59 -6.94 16.75 19.96
N ILE A 60 -6.43 17.89 19.47
CA ILE A 60 -6.80 18.48 18.18
C ILE A 60 -6.41 17.59 16.99
N LYS A 61 -5.40 16.71 17.17
CA LYS A 61 -4.92 15.79 16.12
C LYS A 61 -5.62 14.45 16.12
N PHE A 62 -6.58 14.21 17.01
CA PHE A 62 -7.35 12.97 16.97
C PHE A 62 -8.29 12.97 15.78
N GLU A 63 -8.22 11.90 14.98
CA GLU A 63 -9.03 11.74 13.78
C GLU A 63 -9.66 10.35 13.81
N LEU A 64 -10.97 10.30 13.61
CA LEU A 64 -11.74 9.06 13.53
C LEU A 64 -12.08 8.78 12.08
N LEU A 65 -11.68 7.61 11.55
CA LEU A 65 -12.07 7.15 10.23
C LEU A 65 -12.92 5.88 10.37
N ARG A 66 -14.15 5.94 9.87
CA ARG A 66 -15.11 4.83 9.96
C ARG A 66 -15.26 4.16 8.61
N TYR A 67 -14.83 2.92 8.50
CA TYR A 67 -15.06 2.09 7.32
C TYR A 67 -16.41 1.39 7.39
N GLY A 68 -16.93 0.97 6.22
CA GLY A 68 -18.17 0.20 6.12
C GLY A 68 -19.41 1.04 5.86
N LYS A 69 -20.55 0.37 5.69
CA LYS A 69 -21.81 0.96 5.26
C LYS A 69 -22.96 0.84 6.29
N ASN A 70 -22.69 0.27 7.46
CA ASN A 70 -23.72 0.16 8.50
C ASN A 70 -23.96 1.54 9.14
N SER A 71 -24.94 2.28 8.60
CA SER A 71 -25.29 3.62 9.07
C SER A 71 -25.74 3.61 10.52
N ASN A 72 -26.57 2.63 10.93
CA ASN A 72 -27.13 2.58 12.27
C ASN A 72 -26.05 2.53 13.36
N LEU A 73 -25.01 1.70 13.18
CA LEU A 73 -23.88 1.64 14.13
C LEU A 73 -22.99 2.88 14.02
N LYS A 74 -22.81 3.45 12.82
CA LYS A 74 -22.01 4.67 12.64
C LYS A 74 -22.65 5.87 13.35
N ASP A 75 -23.96 6.01 13.22
CA ASP A 75 -24.69 7.16 13.74
C ASP A 75 -24.93 7.05 15.26
N SER A 76 -24.96 5.84 15.81
CA SER A 76 -25.25 5.57 17.22
C SER A 76 -24.00 5.43 18.11
N THR A 77 -22.78 5.47 17.54
CA THR A 77 -21.54 5.32 18.31
C THR A 77 -20.75 6.63 18.30
N GLU A 78 -20.41 7.13 19.49
CA GLU A 78 -19.53 8.27 19.66
C GLU A 78 -18.29 7.84 20.45
N TYR A 79 -17.15 8.42 20.11
CA TYR A 79 -15.90 8.22 20.84
C TYR A 79 -15.47 9.56 21.44
N VAL A 80 -15.02 9.51 22.68
CA VAL A 80 -14.62 10.68 23.42
C VAL A 80 -13.14 10.62 23.83
N SER A 81 -12.52 11.78 23.86
CA SER A 81 -11.16 11.96 24.37
C SER A 81 -11.11 11.82 25.90
N ASN A 82 -9.93 11.86 26.47
CA ASN A 82 -9.75 11.92 27.94
C ASN A 82 -10.31 13.21 28.58
N THR A 83 -10.51 14.26 27.80
CA THR A 83 -11.14 15.50 28.24
C THR A 83 -12.67 15.49 28.12
N GLY A 84 -13.26 14.40 27.59
CA GLY A 84 -14.69 14.29 27.34
C GLY A 84 -15.16 14.93 26.01
N GLU A 85 -14.23 15.42 25.18
CA GLU A 85 -14.55 15.97 23.88
C GLU A 85 -14.84 14.87 22.87
N ILE A 86 -15.85 15.06 22.03
CA ILE A 86 -16.22 14.09 20.97
C ILE A 86 -15.16 14.11 19.88
N ILE A 87 -14.67 12.92 19.51
CA ILE A 87 -13.76 12.73 18.39
C ILE A 87 -14.59 12.61 17.10
N ASN A 88 -14.60 13.67 16.31
CA ASN A 88 -15.42 13.74 15.11
C ASN A 88 -14.92 12.80 14.01
N ALA A 89 -15.84 12.06 13.38
CA ALA A 89 -15.54 11.24 12.24
C ALA A 89 -15.27 12.10 11.00
N LYS A 90 -14.23 11.72 10.24
CA LYS A 90 -13.86 12.34 8.97
C LYS A 90 -14.11 11.40 7.80
N GLU A 91 -14.42 11.96 6.63
CA GLU A 91 -14.55 11.20 5.39
C GLU A 91 -13.19 10.71 4.85
N SER A 92 -12.15 11.47 5.11
CA SER A 92 -10.77 11.09 4.77
C SER A 92 -9.78 11.57 5.83
N VAL A 93 -8.73 10.78 6.04
CA VAL A 93 -7.64 11.04 6.98
C VAL A 93 -6.31 10.80 6.28
N LYS A 94 -5.35 11.69 6.53
CA LYS A 94 -3.97 11.51 6.05
C LYS A 94 -3.15 10.78 7.11
N ASP A 95 -2.74 9.57 6.79
CA ASP A 95 -2.00 8.70 7.68
C ASP A 95 -0.65 8.29 7.07
N LEU A 96 0.45 8.63 7.75
CA LEU A 96 1.83 8.42 7.27
C LEU A 96 2.02 8.81 5.79
N GLY A 97 1.45 9.93 5.38
CA GLY A 97 1.58 10.45 4.02
C GLY A 97 0.57 9.88 3.01
N VAL A 98 -0.23 8.88 3.38
CA VAL A 98 -1.28 8.31 2.53
C VAL A 98 -2.65 8.84 2.97
N THR A 99 -3.45 9.34 2.03
CA THR A 99 -4.85 9.73 2.31
C THR A 99 -5.73 8.49 2.21
N MET A 100 -6.36 8.14 3.31
CA MET A 100 -7.32 7.04 3.43
C MET A 100 -8.73 7.61 3.52
N SER A 101 -9.69 7.03 2.84
CA SER A 101 -11.09 7.45 2.86
C SER A 101 -12.02 6.38 3.44
N SER A 102 -13.14 6.82 4.02
CA SER A 102 -14.15 5.97 4.70
C SER A 102 -14.71 4.84 3.82
N ASN A 103 -14.67 5.00 2.51
CA ASN A 103 -15.07 3.99 1.53
C ASN A 103 -13.92 3.05 1.10
N ALA A 104 -12.75 3.16 1.72
CA ALA A 104 -11.55 2.38 1.44
C ALA A 104 -11.04 2.48 -0.01
N ASN A 105 -11.37 3.54 -0.74
CA ASN A 105 -10.76 3.83 -2.04
C ASN A 105 -9.63 4.87 -1.88
N PHE A 106 -8.70 4.85 -2.82
CA PHE A 106 -7.55 5.76 -2.81
C PHE A 106 -7.66 6.86 -3.88
N LYS A 107 -8.86 7.14 -4.39
CA LYS A 107 -9.05 8.12 -5.48
C LYS A 107 -8.47 9.48 -5.13
N GLU A 108 -8.75 9.97 -3.93
CA GLU A 108 -8.24 11.26 -3.43
C GLU A 108 -6.72 11.25 -3.31
N HIS A 109 -6.15 10.16 -2.75
CA HIS A 109 -4.70 10.01 -2.64
C HIS A 109 -4.02 9.99 -4.01
N ILE A 110 -4.55 9.20 -4.95
CA ILE A 110 -4.02 9.09 -6.31
C ILE A 110 -4.07 10.47 -7.00
N GLY A 111 -5.16 11.23 -6.85
CA GLY A 111 -5.25 12.60 -7.37
C GLY A 111 -4.14 13.49 -6.82
N LYS A 112 -3.91 13.50 -5.50
CA LYS A 112 -2.83 14.26 -4.86
C LYS A 112 -1.43 13.86 -5.36
N VAL A 113 -1.21 12.55 -5.58
CA VAL A 113 0.06 12.06 -6.16
C VAL A 113 0.23 12.56 -7.58
N ILE A 114 -0.81 12.49 -8.41
CA ILE A 114 -0.79 12.99 -9.79
C ILE A 114 -0.47 14.48 -9.83
N ASP A 115 -1.12 15.30 -9.02
CA ASP A 115 -0.91 16.74 -8.96
C ASP A 115 0.52 17.08 -8.52
N THR A 116 1.01 16.42 -7.45
CA THR A 116 2.39 16.57 -6.99
C THR A 116 3.40 16.23 -8.10
N VAL A 117 3.16 15.16 -8.85
CA VAL A 117 4.06 14.73 -9.94
C VAL A 117 4.01 15.68 -11.11
N LYS A 118 2.83 16.25 -11.44
CA LYS A 118 2.71 17.32 -12.45
C LYS A 118 3.52 18.54 -12.06
N GLU A 119 3.41 18.99 -10.83
CA GLU A 119 4.17 20.13 -10.30
C GLU A 119 5.68 19.90 -10.35
N LEU A 120 6.15 18.75 -9.86
CA LEU A 120 7.56 18.37 -9.90
C LEU A 120 8.09 18.28 -11.34
N THR A 121 7.31 17.68 -12.25
CA THR A 121 7.66 17.57 -13.66
C THR A 121 7.76 18.96 -14.30
N ALA A 122 6.80 19.84 -14.05
CA ALA A 122 6.82 21.22 -14.55
C ALA A 122 8.01 22.00 -13.98
N TRP A 123 8.32 21.81 -12.70
CA TRP A 123 9.49 22.42 -12.07
C TRP A 123 10.79 21.94 -12.73
N ILE A 124 10.99 20.64 -12.92
CA ILE A 124 12.16 20.07 -13.60
C ILE A 124 12.31 20.69 -15.00
N LEU A 125 11.22 20.73 -15.76
CA LEU A 125 11.25 21.23 -17.13
C LEU A 125 11.52 22.74 -17.24
N ARG A 126 11.21 23.52 -16.22
CA ARG A 126 11.54 24.96 -16.16
C ARG A 126 12.97 25.22 -15.68
N SER A 127 13.41 24.44 -14.68
CA SER A 127 14.72 24.69 -14.03
C SER A 127 15.90 24.18 -14.86
N PHE A 128 15.71 23.12 -15.62
CA PHE A 128 16.79 22.51 -16.40
C PHE A 128 16.56 22.71 -17.91
N ARG A 129 17.49 23.38 -18.56
CA ARG A 129 17.45 23.58 -20.03
C ARG A 129 17.86 22.33 -20.81
N SER A 130 18.84 21.58 -20.29
CA SER A 130 19.31 20.36 -20.93
C SER A 130 18.22 19.28 -20.90
N ARG A 131 18.02 18.63 -22.04
CA ARG A 131 17.09 17.51 -22.24
C ARG A 131 17.83 16.19 -22.50
N SER A 132 19.13 16.13 -22.15
CA SER A 132 19.90 14.91 -22.36
C SER A 132 19.29 13.73 -21.61
N PRO A 133 19.25 12.53 -22.22
CA PRO A 133 18.67 11.34 -21.57
C PRO A 133 19.26 11.05 -20.21
N ILE A 134 20.58 11.21 -20.05
CA ILE A 134 21.29 10.93 -18.78
C ILE A 134 20.73 11.84 -17.67
N LEU A 135 20.73 13.17 -17.88
CA LEU A 135 20.25 14.12 -16.87
C LEU A 135 18.75 13.92 -16.58
N MET A 136 17.95 13.84 -17.63
CA MET A 136 16.49 13.69 -17.45
C MET A 136 16.14 12.40 -16.70
N MET A 137 16.84 11.31 -16.96
CA MET A 137 16.63 10.04 -16.24
C MET A 137 17.09 10.11 -14.79
N GLN A 138 18.18 10.82 -14.49
CA GLN A 138 18.59 11.04 -13.10
C GLN A 138 17.54 11.83 -12.33
N LEU A 139 17.03 12.94 -12.90
CA LEU A 139 15.99 13.77 -12.30
C LEU A 139 14.69 12.98 -12.10
N TRP A 140 14.26 12.21 -13.10
CA TRP A 140 13.08 11.36 -13.00
C TRP A 140 13.19 10.35 -11.88
N LYS A 141 14.30 9.61 -11.83
CA LYS A 141 14.54 8.55 -10.85
C LYS A 141 14.72 9.07 -9.42
N SER A 142 15.34 10.24 -9.24
CA SER A 142 15.64 10.80 -7.92
C SER A 142 14.51 11.64 -7.33
N ILE A 143 13.74 12.35 -8.15
CA ILE A 143 12.74 13.32 -7.69
C ILE A 143 11.32 12.81 -7.85
N VAL A 144 10.98 12.23 -9.01
CA VAL A 144 9.60 11.87 -9.35
C VAL A 144 9.25 10.48 -8.89
N ILE A 145 10.08 9.51 -9.24
CA ILE A 145 9.82 8.09 -8.94
C ILE A 145 9.56 7.82 -7.45
N PRO A 146 10.28 8.40 -6.48
CA PRO A 146 9.98 8.15 -5.06
C PRO A 146 8.56 8.56 -4.65
N ARG A 147 7.97 9.58 -5.30
CA ARG A 147 6.57 10.00 -5.04
C ARG A 147 5.56 9.02 -5.60
N LEU A 148 5.87 8.43 -6.76
CA LEU A 148 5.03 7.42 -7.40
C LEU A 148 5.11 6.04 -6.74
N ASP A 149 6.23 5.74 -6.07
CA ASP A 149 6.48 4.44 -5.47
C ASP A 149 6.06 4.35 -4.00
N TYR A 150 6.01 5.50 -3.30
CA TYR A 150 5.75 5.51 -1.86
C TYR A 150 4.41 4.85 -1.53
N CYS A 151 4.46 3.78 -0.73
CA CYS A 151 3.31 2.96 -0.32
C CYS A 151 2.43 2.46 -1.48
N SER A 152 2.96 2.38 -2.71
CA SER A 152 2.18 1.98 -3.90
C SER A 152 1.57 0.58 -3.78
N GLN A 153 2.08 -0.28 -2.92
CA GLN A 153 1.49 -1.57 -2.61
C GLN A 153 0.10 -1.45 -1.96
N LEU A 154 -0.14 -0.37 -1.22
CA LEU A 154 -1.39 -0.10 -0.53
C LEU A 154 -2.44 0.52 -1.47
N TRP A 155 -2.04 1.55 -2.23
CA TRP A 155 -2.95 2.37 -3.03
C TRP A 155 -2.93 2.06 -4.53
N ASN A 156 -2.36 0.92 -4.95
CA ASN A 156 -2.27 0.55 -6.36
C ASN A 156 -3.63 0.70 -7.07
N PRO A 157 -3.74 1.58 -8.09
CA PRO A 157 -5.01 1.80 -8.79
C PRO A 157 -5.43 0.55 -9.56
N HIS A 158 -6.73 0.29 -9.56
CA HIS A 158 -7.35 -0.80 -10.32
C HIS A 158 -8.32 -0.30 -11.39
N TYR A 159 -8.70 0.97 -11.35
CA TYR A 159 -9.50 1.58 -12.40
C TYR A 159 -8.61 1.98 -13.58
N VAL A 160 -9.02 1.57 -14.79
CA VAL A 160 -8.25 1.84 -16.03
C VAL A 160 -7.95 3.32 -16.21
N GLY A 161 -8.91 4.21 -15.92
CA GLY A 161 -8.71 5.66 -16.01
C GLY A 161 -7.56 6.14 -15.11
N GLN A 162 -7.51 5.71 -13.85
CA GLN A 162 -6.45 6.10 -12.92
C GLN A 162 -5.07 5.55 -13.35
N ILE A 163 -5.05 4.31 -13.85
CA ILE A 163 -3.82 3.70 -14.39
C ILE A 163 -3.31 4.53 -15.56
N GLN A 164 -4.21 4.90 -16.49
CA GLN A 164 -3.87 5.71 -17.65
C GLN A 164 -3.40 7.13 -17.27
N GLU A 165 -4.06 7.77 -16.31
CA GLU A 165 -3.65 9.10 -15.81
C GLU A 165 -2.24 9.09 -15.27
N LEU A 166 -1.89 8.09 -14.45
CA LEU A 166 -0.53 7.92 -13.94
C LEU A 166 0.47 7.66 -15.09
N GLU A 167 0.11 6.78 -16.02
CA GLU A 167 0.97 6.43 -17.14
C GLU A 167 1.22 7.63 -18.07
N GLN A 168 0.23 8.52 -18.22
CA GLN A 168 0.36 9.76 -19.00
C GLN A 168 1.42 10.69 -18.42
N LEU A 169 1.65 10.71 -17.10
CA LEU A 169 2.72 11.50 -16.47
C LEU A 169 4.10 11.07 -16.99
N GLN A 170 4.36 9.77 -17.00
CA GLN A 170 5.63 9.24 -17.49
C GLN A 170 5.76 9.42 -19.00
N ARG A 171 4.69 9.19 -19.76
CA ARG A 171 4.65 9.45 -21.21
C ARG A 171 4.93 10.90 -21.54
N TYR A 172 4.32 11.83 -20.81
CA TYR A 172 4.55 13.25 -20.96
C TYR A 172 6.01 13.63 -20.70
N PHE A 173 6.62 13.09 -19.65
CA PHE A 173 8.01 13.35 -19.30
C PHE A 173 8.97 12.75 -20.35
N VAL A 174 8.76 11.50 -20.76
CA VAL A 174 9.61 10.80 -21.73
C VAL A 174 9.65 11.56 -23.08
N LYS A 175 8.52 12.08 -23.54
CA LYS A 175 8.46 12.90 -24.77
C LYS A 175 9.25 14.22 -24.72
N ARG A 176 9.74 14.65 -23.54
CA ARG A 176 10.59 15.83 -23.37
C ARG A 176 12.08 15.51 -23.33
N ILE A 177 12.43 14.25 -23.41
CA ILE A 177 13.84 13.81 -23.49
C ILE A 177 14.31 13.95 -24.95
N ALA A 178 15.52 14.48 -25.15
CA ALA A 178 16.07 14.65 -26.49
C ALA A 178 16.20 13.31 -27.21
N GLY A 179 15.67 13.25 -28.44
CA GLY A 179 15.68 12.03 -29.27
C GLY A 179 14.56 11.03 -28.97
N TYR A 180 13.59 11.37 -28.10
CA TYR A 180 12.48 10.46 -27.73
C TYR A 180 11.09 11.03 -28.05
N GLN A 181 11.00 12.20 -28.67
CA GLN A 181 9.75 12.95 -28.90
C GLN A 181 8.74 12.15 -29.73
N ASP A 182 9.22 11.56 -30.85
CA ASP A 182 8.38 10.86 -31.83
C ASP A 182 8.46 9.33 -31.69
N MET A 183 9.19 8.86 -30.68
CA MET A 183 9.35 7.43 -30.45
C MET A 183 8.08 6.83 -29.81
N ASP A 184 7.76 5.61 -30.25
CA ASP A 184 6.75 4.82 -29.55
C ASP A 184 7.10 4.67 -28.05
N TYR A 185 6.07 4.81 -27.20
CA TYR A 185 6.25 4.88 -25.76
C TYR A 185 6.95 3.64 -25.16
N HIS A 186 6.53 2.45 -25.54
CA HIS A 186 7.13 1.21 -25.00
C HIS A 186 8.57 1.01 -25.50
N THR A 187 8.83 1.39 -26.73
CA THR A 187 10.19 1.41 -27.30
C THR A 187 11.08 2.41 -26.56
N ALA A 188 10.55 3.59 -26.24
CA ALA A 188 11.26 4.59 -25.46
C ALA A 188 11.58 4.10 -24.05
N LEU A 189 10.61 3.48 -23.35
CA LEU A 189 10.84 2.89 -22.03
C LEU A 189 11.95 1.84 -22.07
N LYS A 190 11.90 0.94 -23.02
CA LYS A 190 12.93 -0.11 -23.18
C LYS A 190 14.32 0.47 -23.38
N ARG A 191 14.47 1.53 -24.23
CA ARG A 191 15.76 2.20 -24.44
C ARG A 191 16.25 2.96 -23.21
N LEU A 192 15.34 3.54 -22.41
CA LEU A 192 15.65 4.25 -21.18
C LEU A 192 15.85 3.33 -19.97
N GLY A 193 15.63 2.03 -20.13
CA GLY A 193 15.70 1.07 -19.03
C GLY A 193 14.63 1.33 -17.98
N LEU A 194 13.44 1.72 -18.41
CA LEU A 194 12.26 1.94 -17.56
C LEU A 194 11.22 0.85 -17.77
N TYR A 195 10.47 0.57 -16.72
CA TYR A 195 9.17 -0.10 -16.80
C TYR A 195 8.06 0.93 -16.97
N SER A 196 6.90 0.52 -17.48
CA SER A 196 5.67 1.29 -17.27
C SER A 196 5.43 1.46 -15.78
N LEU A 197 4.72 2.52 -15.39
CA LEU A 197 4.38 2.73 -13.97
C LEU A 197 3.50 1.60 -13.43
N GLN A 198 2.66 0.99 -14.29
CA GLN A 198 1.87 -0.17 -13.93
C GLN A 198 2.75 -1.37 -13.61
N ARG A 199 3.67 -1.74 -14.53
CA ARG A 199 4.61 -2.85 -14.32
C ARG A 199 5.50 -2.62 -13.11
N ARG A 200 5.88 -1.38 -12.87
CA ARG A 200 6.69 -1.00 -11.71
C ARG A 200 5.95 -1.27 -10.40
N ARG A 201 4.65 -0.93 -10.30
CA ARG A 201 3.81 -1.22 -9.12
C ARG A 201 3.59 -2.72 -8.93
N GLU A 202 3.31 -3.46 -9.99
CA GLU A 202 3.21 -4.93 -9.95
C GLU A 202 4.49 -5.57 -9.41
N ARG A 203 5.64 -5.12 -9.90
CA ARG A 203 6.95 -5.54 -9.41
C ARG A 203 7.11 -5.30 -7.90
N TYR A 204 6.71 -4.14 -7.40
CA TYR A 204 6.77 -3.84 -5.96
C TYR A 204 5.86 -4.74 -5.13
N GLN A 205 4.67 -5.06 -5.62
CA GLN A 205 3.77 -6.00 -4.94
C GLN A 205 4.40 -7.39 -4.83
N VAL A 206 5.02 -7.89 -5.89
CA VAL A 206 5.71 -9.18 -5.87
C VAL A 206 6.88 -9.19 -4.87
N ILE A 207 7.71 -8.13 -4.87
CA ILE A 207 8.82 -7.97 -3.93
C ILE A 207 8.31 -7.94 -2.48
N TYR A 208 7.22 -7.23 -2.23
CA TYR A 208 6.65 -7.10 -0.89
C TYR A 208 6.10 -8.44 -0.39
N LEU A 209 5.35 -9.17 -1.23
CA LEU A 209 4.84 -10.50 -0.89
C LEU A 209 5.97 -11.49 -0.65
N TRP A 210 6.97 -11.52 -1.52
CA TRP A 210 8.15 -12.35 -1.29
C TRP A 210 8.81 -12.00 0.06
N SER A 211 8.89 -10.72 0.41
CA SER A 211 9.47 -10.30 1.70
C SER A 211 8.65 -10.77 2.90
N ILE A 212 7.32 -10.84 2.78
CA ILE A 212 6.43 -11.41 3.82
C ILE A 212 6.69 -12.93 3.94
N ILE A 213 6.71 -13.65 2.82
CA ILE A 213 6.91 -15.10 2.79
C ILE A 213 8.27 -15.50 3.39
N GLU A 214 9.30 -14.69 3.15
CA GLU A 214 10.66 -14.91 3.69
C GLU A 214 10.84 -14.38 5.14
N GLY A 215 9.77 -13.94 5.79
CA GLY A 215 9.84 -13.41 7.16
C GLY A 215 10.60 -12.09 7.31
N LYS A 216 10.89 -11.38 6.20
CA LYS A 216 11.60 -10.08 6.21
C LYS A 216 10.67 -8.91 6.52
N VAL A 217 9.37 -9.12 6.41
CA VAL A 217 8.30 -8.20 6.75
C VAL A 217 7.28 -8.99 7.58
N PRO A 218 6.75 -8.42 8.68
CA PRO A 218 5.76 -9.08 9.48
C PRO A 218 4.53 -9.50 8.66
N ASN A 219 4.09 -10.75 8.81
CA ASN A 219 2.85 -11.27 8.25
C ASN A 219 1.73 -11.02 9.26
N ILE A 220 1.25 -9.78 9.32
CA ILE A 220 0.25 -9.36 10.30
C ILE A 220 -1.10 -9.99 9.96
N PRO A 221 -1.72 -10.74 10.89
CA PRO A 221 -3.03 -11.33 10.67
C PRO A 221 -4.09 -10.24 10.49
N ALA A 222 -4.97 -10.44 9.52
CA ALA A 222 -6.07 -9.51 9.25
C ALA A 222 -7.14 -9.57 10.35
N THR A 223 -7.36 -10.74 10.95
CA THR A 223 -8.27 -11.03 12.07
C THR A 223 -7.99 -12.45 12.58
N ASN A 224 -8.19 -12.68 13.87
CA ASN A 224 -8.25 -14.03 14.49
C ASN A 224 -7.04 -14.94 14.23
N ASN A 225 -5.83 -14.50 14.45
CA ASN A 225 -4.60 -15.31 14.41
C ASN A 225 -4.33 -16.06 13.09
N THR A 226 -4.88 -15.62 11.97
CA THR A 226 -4.57 -16.20 10.66
C THR A 226 -3.65 -15.29 9.89
N ASP A 227 -2.55 -15.83 9.36
CA ASP A 227 -1.62 -15.10 8.51
C ASP A 227 -2.33 -14.42 7.33
N LEU A 228 -1.95 -13.17 7.05
CA LEU A 228 -2.47 -12.42 5.91
C LEU A 228 -2.15 -13.13 4.58
N ILE A 229 -0.95 -13.70 4.51
CA ILE A 229 -0.42 -14.42 3.34
C ILE A 229 -0.09 -15.83 3.77
N LYS A 230 -0.71 -16.82 3.11
CA LYS A 230 -0.45 -18.25 3.35
C LYS A 230 0.22 -18.88 2.14
N VAL A 231 1.31 -19.58 2.37
CA VAL A 231 1.93 -20.43 1.34
C VAL A 231 1.04 -21.66 1.14
N HIS A 232 0.67 -21.96 -0.10
CA HIS A 232 -0.20 -23.07 -0.47
C HIS A 232 0.60 -24.31 -0.84
N THR A 233 1.64 -24.14 -1.66
CA THR A 233 2.50 -25.24 -2.08
C THR A 233 3.95 -24.96 -1.76
N SER A 234 4.71 -26.03 -1.43
CA SER A 234 6.14 -25.94 -1.13
C SER A 234 6.98 -25.76 -2.40
N ILE A 235 8.24 -25.44 -2.21
CA ILE A 235 9.25 -25.34 -3.28
C ILE A 235 9.42 -26.65 -4.04
N GLU A 236 9.28 -27.78 -3.34
CA GLU A 236 9.47 -29.12 -3.85
C GLU A 236 8.30 -29.59 -4.73
N SER A 237 7.14 -28.89 -4.64
CA SER A 237 5.99 -29.24 -5.48
C SER A 237 6.32 -29.14 -6.97
N ARG A 238 5.65 -29.95 -7.81
CA ARG A 238 5.82 -29.94 -9.27
C ARG A 238 5.73 -28.53 -9.87
N ASN A 239 4.82 -27.71 -9.35
CA ASN A 239 4.58 -26.34 -9.83
C ASN A 239 5.41 -25.29 -9.05
N GLY A 240 6.19 -25.68 -8.03
CA GLY A 240 6.89 -24.78 -7.13
C GLY A 240 5.98 -24.08 -6.11
N ARG A 241 6.57 -23.14 -5.38
CA ARG A 241 5.88 -22.40 -4.31
C ARG A 241 4.76 -21.52 -4.87
N THR A 242 3.58 -21.57 -4.25
CA THR A 242 2.44 -20.72 -4.55
C THR A 242 1.82 -20.15 -3.26
N ILE A 243 1.12 -19.04 -3.40
CA ILE A 243 0.35 -18.41 -2.32
C ILE A 243 -1.09 -18.85 -2.43
N TYR A 244 -1.71 -19.17 -1.30
CA TYR A 244 -3.13 -19.46 -1.24
C TYR A 244 -3.96 -18.20 -1.52
N ILE A 245 -4.86 -18.31 -2.48
CA ILE A 245 -5.82 -17.25 -2.81
C ILE A 245 -7.16 -17.67 -2.24
N GLN A 246 -7.60 -16.97 -1.20
CA GLN A 246 -8.91 -17.23 -0.60
C GLN A 246 -10.02 -16.99 -1.63
N PRO A 247 -10.97 -17.94 -1.81
CA PRO A 247 -12.09 -17.73 -2.72
C PRO A 247 -12.87 -16.46 -2.35
N LEU A 248 -13.19 -15.65 -3.36
CA LEU A 248 -14.01 -14.46 -3.17
C LEU A 248 -15.46 -14.89 -2.99
N LYS A 249 -16.02 -14.61 -1.82
CA LYS A 249 -17.46 -14.68 -1.62
C LYS A 249 -18.12 -13.54 -2.41
N THR A 250 -19.18 -13.85 -3.14
CA THR A 250 -20.01 -12.85 -3.82
C THR A 250 -20.56 -11.85 -2.80
N GLY A 251 -20.38 -10.55 -3.05
CA GLY A 251 -20.86 -9.53 -2.13
C GLY A 251 -20.28 -8.13 -2.39
N ARG A 252 -20.77 -7.15 -1.61
CA ARG A 252 -20.48 -5.72 -1.76
C ARG A 252 -18.98 -5.33 -1.72
N TYR A 253 -18.14 -6.15 -1.09
CA TYR A 253 -16.71 -5.88 -0.94
C TYR A 253 -15.83 -6.70 -1.88
N GLN A 254 -16.43 -7.41 -2.83
CA GLN A 254 -15.70 -8.26 -3.78
C GLN A 254 -14.61 -7.48 -4.52
N THR A 255 -14.91 -6.31 -5.02
CA THR A 255 -13.95 -5.46 -5.76
C THR A 255 -12.80 -4.99 -4.88
N LEU A 256 -13.06 -4.56 -3.63
CA LEU A 256 -12.02 -4.12 -2.71
C LEU A 256 -11.09 -5.29 -2.34
N ARG A 257 -11.65 -6.47 -2.04
CA ARG A 257 -10.87 -7.67 -1.72
C ARG A 257 -10.06 -8.14 -2.93
N PHE A 258 -10.67 -8.15 -4.12
CA PHE A 258 -10.02 -8.54 -5.37
C PHE A 258 -8.77 -7.70 -5.66
N ASN A 259 -8.83 -6.39 -5.38
CA ASN A 259 -7.74 -5.45 -5.65
C ASN A 259 -6.80 -5.27 -4.45
N SER A 260 -7.08 -5.90 -3.31
CA SER A 260 -6.19 -5.85 -2.15
C SER A 260 -4.89 -6.61 -2.39
N LEU A 261 -3.83 -6.18 -1.71
CA LEU A 261 -2.51 -6.82 -1.82
C LEU A 261 -2.54 -8.35 -1.56
N PRO A 262 -3.26 -8.89 -0.54
CA PRO A 262 -3.31 -10.32 -0.31
C PRO A 262 -3.91 -11.12 -1.47
N PHE A 263 -4.83 -10.53 -2.20
CA PHE A 263 -5.48 -11.19 -3.32
C PHE A 263 -4.78 -10.89 -4.65
N HIS A 264 -4.71 -9.62 -5.04
CA HIS A 264 -4.12 -9.20 -6.31
C HIS A 264 -2.62 -9.52 -6.37
N GLY A 265 -1.89 -9.19 -5.31
CA GLY A 265 -0.47 -9.51 -5.23
C GLY A 265 -0.19 -11.01 -5.22
N ALA A 266 -1.03 -11.84 -4.55
CA ALA A 266 -0.90 -13.29 -4.60
C ALA A 266 -1.08 -13.84 -6.04
N ARG A 267 -2.03 -13.28 -6.80
CA ARG A 267 -2.18 -13.62 -8.23
C ARG A 267 -0.94 -13.25 -9.03
N LEU A 268 -0.40 -12.05 -8.82
CA LEU A 268 0.84 -11.62 -9.45
C LEU A 268 2.01 -12.55 -9.12
N PHE A 269 2.19 -12.87 -7.85
CA PHE A 269 3.25 -13.79 -7.41
C PHE A 269 3.09 -15.17 -8.05
N ASN A 270 1.88 -15.73 -8.05
CA ASN A 270 1.61 -17.04 -8.64
C ASN A 270 1.78 -17.06 -10.18
N ALA A 271 1.64 -15.91 -10.84
CA ALA A 271 1.88 -15.76 -12.28
C ALA A 271 3.39 -15.67 -12.62
N MET A 272 4.27 -15.48 -11.65
CA MET A 272 5.72 -15.44 -11.89
C MET A 272 6.25 -16.84 -12.26
N SER A 273 7.40 -16.86 -12.95
CA SER A 273 8.11 -18.10 -13.26
C SER A 273 8.47 -18.89 -12.00
N LYS A 274 8.61 -20.21 -12.12
CA LYS A 274 9.02 -21.10 -11.01
C LYS A 274 10.32 -20.62 -10.36
N ASN A 275 11.29 -20.14 -11.14
CA ASN A 275 12.56 -19.63 -10.64
C ASN A 275 12.37 -18.44 -9.68
N VAL A 276 11.48 -17.51 -10.01
CA VAL A 276 11.15 -16.36 -9.13
C VAL A 276 10.43 -16.83 -7.88
N ARG A 277 9.42 -17.69 -8.02
CA ARG A 277 8.60 -18.16 -6.91
C ARG A 277 9.38 -19.00 -5.90
N ASN A 278 10.34 -19.79 -6.38
CA ASN A 278 11.18 -20.65 -5.55
C ASN A 278 12.45 -19.96 -5.00
N ALA A 279 12.68 -18.69 -5.36
CA ALA A 279 13.80 -17.93 -4.83
C ALA A 279 13.63 -17.69 -3.32
N THR A 280 14.48 -18.33 -2.51
CA THR A 280 14.45 -18.29 -1.04
C THR A 280 15.83 -17.97 -0.48
N GLN A 281 15.87 -17.55 0.79
CA GLN A 281 17.12 -17.27 1.53
C GLN A 281 18.05 -16.26 0.83
N LEU A 282 17.50 -15.40 -0.01
CA LEU A 282 18.25 -14.39 -0.75
C LEU A 282 18.19 -13.04 -0.04
N SER A 283 19.16 -12.17 -0.35
CA SER A 283 19.01 -10.75 -0.05
C SER A 283 17.88 -10.15 -0.90
N LYS A 284 17.28 -9.05 -0.42
CA LYS A 284 16.23 -8.35 -1.17
C LYS A 284 16.70 -7.91 -2.56
N ASP A 285 17.96 -7.52 -2.68
CA ASP A 285 18.53 -7.05 -3.95
C ASP A 285 18.83 -8.22 -4.90
N ALA A 286 19.29 -9.37 -4.39
CA ALA A 286 19.42 -10.57 -5.20
C ALA A 286 18.05 -11.03 -5.75
N PHE A 287 16.98 -11.01 -4.93
CA PHE A 287 15.65 -11.33 -5.41
C PHE A 287 15.15 -10.34 -6.47
N LYS A 288 15.37 -9.03 -6.28
CA LYS A 288 15.01 -8.01 -7.30
C LYS A 288 15.69 -8.30 -8.64
N ASN A 289 16.96 -8.70 -8.64
CA ASN A 289 17.69 -9.02 -9.87
C ASN A 289 17.07 -10.23 -10.61
N ILE A 290 16.71 -11.29 -9.87
CA ILE A 290 16.05 -12.47 -10.45
C ILE A 290 14.67 -12.08 -11.04
N LEU A 291 13.90 -11.30 -10.29
CA LEU A 291 12.60 -10.81 -10.73
C LEU A 291 12.73 -9.93 -11.97
N ASP A 292 13.69 -9.00 -12.00
CA ASP A 292 13.92 -8.11 -13.14
C ASP A 292 14.35 -8.86 -14.40
N MET A 293 15.18 -9.90 -14.26
CA MET A 293 15.49 -10.79 -15.39
C MET A 293 14.26 -11.48 -15.94
N SER A 294 13.38 -11.98 -15.06
CA SER A 294 12.12 -12.62 -15.47
C SER A 294 11.16 -11.61 -16.12
N LEU A 295 11.00 -10.41 -15.56
CA LEU A 295 10.09 -9.39 -16.09
C LEU A 295 10.53 -8.82 -17.45
N LYS A 296 11.83 -8.79 -17.75
CA LYS A 296 12.33 -8.38 -19.08
C LYS A 296 11.88 -9.29 -20.21
N LEU A 297 11.54 -10.54 -19.91
CA LEU A 297 11.05 -11.52 -20.88
C LEU A 297 9.55 -11.40 -21.15
N ILE A 298 8.83 -10.64 -20.31
CA ILE A 298 7.38 -10.46 -20.40
C ILE A 298 7.09 -9.08 -21.00
N PRO A 299 6.33 -8.97 -22.09
CA PRO A 299 5.93 -7.66 -22.61
C PRO A 299 5.31 -6.78 -21.53
N ASP A 300 5.63 -5.49 -21.56
CA ASP A 300 5.14 -4.52 -20.58
C ASP A 300 3.66 -4.09 -20.80
N THR A 301 3.00 -4.76 -21.71
CA THR A 301 1.57 -4.71 -22.02
C THR A 301 1.14 -6.07 -22.56
N PRO A 302 -0.01 -6.61 -22.16
CA PRO A 302 -0.98 -6.15 -21.15
C PRO A 302 -0.52 -6.43 -19.71
N LEU A 303 -1.40 -6.09 -18.74
CA LEU A 303 -1.18 -6.40 -17.33
C LEU A 303 -0.84 -7.87 -17.10
N LEU A 304 0.04 -8.20 -16.14
CA LEU A 304 0.42 -9.58 -15.81
C LEU A 304 -0.77 -10.49 -15.45
N CYS A 305 -1.90 -9.91 -15.06
CA CYS A 305 -3.12 -10.61 -14.64
C CYS A 305 -4.37 -10.19 -15.43
N SER A 306 -4.24 -9.66 -16.65
CA SER A 306 -5.38 -9.21 -17.44
C SER A 306 -6.13 -10.32 -18.19
N THR A 307 -5.75 -11.56 -18.04
CA THR A 307 -6.42 -12.71 -18.65
C THR A 307 -6.97 -13.62 -17.56
N THR A 308 -8.17 -13.40 -17.16
CA THR A 308 -9.32 -14.33 -16.93
C THR A 308 -10.45 -13.61 -16.27
#